data_8bcc8ac36375b49361191e0e7a56a2a6
#
_entry.id   8bcc8ac36375b49361191e0e7a56a2a6
#
_cell.length_a   1.000
_cell.length_b   1.000
_cell.length_c   1.000
_cell.angle_alpha   90.00
_cell.angle_beta   90.00
_cell.angle_gamma   90.00
#
_symmetry.space_group_name_H-M   'P 1'
#
loop_
_entity.id
_entity.type
_entity.pdbx_description
1 polymer ?
#
loop_
_entity_poly.entity_id
_entity_poly.type
_entity_poly.pdbx_seq_one_letter_code
_entity_poly.pdbx_strand_id
1 'polypeptide(L)'
;MGFFDTDRWNEIWQTISRNRKRSIMTALGVFWGIFMLTVLLGAGMGLGRLFRAQLGDMSTNTLLIQPSQTSLPYKGMPKNRWWRMNNDDVENVRGLKEVQYASGVYWGGEIHCSYNERKGDYSLMGYMPDYQQINPQKIIYGRFINDVDMAQKRKVCVIGTQIQKDLFPGMEDPTGKVIKVNNSYFTIIGVMRRQSTAMSFSNVERTVVAPISLAQQMYGGGNSIHMLAIAGREDTPSKEVETACKSVIFAKHLISPDDEKAAWCMATAEMFDKVMSLFWGIGFLTWIVGLGTLLAGIVGVSNIMLVLVKERTQEIGIRRALGAPPTAIISQILSESFILTF
;
A
#
# COMPACT_ATOMS: atom_id res chain seq x y z
N MET A 1 -32.39 -45.88 8.34
CA MET A 1 -33.33 -44.90 7.80
C MET A 1 -32.52 -43.94 6.94
N GLY A 2 -32.59 -44.10 5.60
CA GLY A 2 -31.68 -43.44 4.67
C GLY A 2 -32.08 -41.99 4.42
N PHE A 3 -31.07 -41.14 4.28
CA PHE A 3 -31.19 -39.69 3.94
C PHE A 3 -31.79 -39.49 2.52
N PHE A 4 -31.99 -40.54 1.71
CA PHE A 4 -32.47 -40.50 0.32
C PHE A 4 -33.83 -41.19 0.16
N ASP A 5 -34.83 -40.73 0.90
CA ASP A 5 -36.21 -41.21 0.73
C ASP A 5 -36.92 -40.38 -0.35
N THR A 6 -37.19 -40.98 -1.51
CA THR A 6 -37.79 -40.32 -2.70
C THR A 6 -39.14 -39.67 -2.41
N ASP A 7 -39.89 -40.24 -1.46
CA ASP A 7 -41.19 -39.69 -1.04
C ASP A 7 -41.06 -38.37 -0.29
N ARG A 8 -40.00 -38.23 0.52
CA ARG A 8 -39.66 -36.95 1.23
C ARG A 8 -39.27 -35.85 0.24
N TRP A 9 -38.49 -36.18 -0.78
CA TRP A 9 -38.14 -35.23 -1.83
C TRP A 9 -39.34 -34.71 -2.62
N ASN A 10 -40.28 -35.54 -2.90
CA ASN A 10 -41.53 -35.19 -3.59
C ASN A 10 -42.41 -34.27 -2.72
N GLU A 11 -42.49 -34.51 -1.42
CA GLU A 11 -43.24 -33.68 -0.46
C GLU A 11 -42.61 -32.25 -0.31
N ILE A 12 -41.29 -32.22 -0.24
CA ILE A 12 -40.53 -30.94 -0.17
C ILE A 12 -40.74 -30.15 -1.45
N TRP A 13 -40.66 -30.82 -2.62
CA TRP A 13 -40.84 -30.14 -3.91
C TRP A 13 -42.28 -29.62 -4.08
N GLN A 14 -43.28 -30.34 -3.60
CA GLN A 14 -44.65 -29.84 -3.59
C GLN A 14 -44.84 -28.62 -2.70
N THR A 15 -44.21 -28.61 -1.54
CA THR A 15 -44.29 -27.48 -0.60
C THR A 15 -43.61 -26.24 -1.16
N ILE A 16 -42.43 -26.35 -1.76
CA ILE A 16 -41.71 -25.28 -2.46
C ILE A 16 -42.57 -24.77 -3.62
N SER A 17 -43.14 -25.69 -4.39
CA SER A 17 -43.95 -25.36 -5.55
C SER A 17 -45.24 -24.61 -5.23
N ARG A 18 -45.82 -24.84 -4.05
CA ARG A 18 -47.04 -24.17 -3.59
C ARG A 18 -46.78 -22.72 -3.15
N ASN A 19 -45.56 -22.40 -2.65
CA ASN A 19 -45.16 -21.07 -2.20
C ASN A 19 -43.93 -20.54 -2.96
N ARG A 20 -43.80 -20.79 -4.25
CA ARG A 20 -42.62 -20.49 -5.08
C ARG A 20 -42.01 -19.10 -4.89
N LYS A 21 -42.84 -18.06 -4.93
CA LYS A 21 -42.36 -16.67 -4.81
C LYS A 21 -41.63 -16.41 -3.48
N ARG A 22 -42.19 -16.93 -2.38
CA ARG A 22 -41.64 -16.72 -1.03
C ARG A 22 -40.35 -17.52 -0.81
N SER A 23 -40.33 -18.79 -1.22
CA SER A 23 -39.15 -19.65 -1.12
C SER A 23 -37.98 -19.09 -1.95
N ILE A 24 -38.26 -18.66 -3.18
CA ILE A 24 -37.25 -18.05 -4.06
C ILE A 24 -36.70 -16.75 -3.45
N MET A 25 -37.56 -15.87 -2.92
CA MET A 25 -37.10 -14.61 -2.30
C MET A 25 -36.22 -14.86 -1.07
N THR A 26 -36.56 -15.85 -0.24
CA THR A 26 -35.75 -16.20 0.94
C THR A 26 -34.43 -16.82 0.55
N ALA A 27 -34.42 -17.78 -0.38
CA ALA A 27 -33.19 -18.39 -0.90
C ALA A 27 -32.29 -17.33 -1.56
N LEU A 28 -32.85 -16.43 -2.34
CA LEU A 28 -32.11 -15.33 -2.98
C LEU A 28 -31.51 -14.35 -1.96
N GLY A 29 -32.25 -14.06 -0.87
CA GLY A 29 -31.76 -13.22 0.21
C GLY A 29 -30.57 -13.84 0.96
N VAL A 30 -30.67 -15.12 1.31
CA VAL A 30 -29.57 -15.86 1.98
C VAL A 30 -28.37 -15.99 1.04
N PHE A 31 -28.59 -16.41 -0.20
CA PHE A 31 -27.53 -16.49 -1.21
C PHE A 31 -26.81 -15.16 -1.41
N TRP A 32 -27.58 -14.07 -1.57
CA TRP A 32 -27.02 -12.73 -1.77
C TRP A 32 -26.20 -12.28 -0.56
N GLY A 33 -26.66 -12.59 0.66
CA GLY A 33 -25.95 -12.27 1.90
C GLY A 33 -24.60 -13.00 2.00
N ILE A 34 -24.61 -14.31 1.77
CA ILE A 34 -23.37 -15.11 1.80
C ILE A 34 -22.43 -14.70 0.65
N PHE A 35 -22.96 -14.48 -0.54
CA PHE A 35 -22.19 -14.03 -1.70
C PHE A 35 -21.50 -12.70 -1.44
N MET A 36 -22.24 -11.67 -0.95
CA MET A 36 -21.68 -10.37 -0.63
C MET A 36 -20.66 -10.45 0.49
N LEU A 37 -20.91 -11.22 1.54
CA LEU A 37 -19.96 -11.44 2.63
C LEU A 37 -18.65 -12.03 2.08
N THR A 38 -18.73 -13.06 1.27
CA THR A 38 -17.56 -13.73 0.70
C THR A 38 -16.77 -12.82 -0.24
N VAL A 39 -17.45 -12.07 -1.11
CA VAL A 39 -16.82 -11.13 -2.05
C VAL A 39 -16.13 -9.99 -1.29
N LEU A 40 -16.79 -9.38 -0.30
CA LEU A 40 -16.23 -8.26 0.45
C LEU A 40 -15.05 -8.69 1.32
N LEU A 41 -15.12 -9.84 1.99
CA LEU A 41 -14.00 -10.39 2.77
C LEU A 41 -12.83 -10.77 1.85
N GLY A 42 -13.12 -11.41 0.71
CA GLY A 42 -12.11 -11.77 -0.28
C GLY A 42 -11.42 -10.55 -0.89
N ALA A 43 -12.19 -9.53 -1.25
CA ALA A 43 -11.68 -8.27 -1.79
C ALA A 43 -10.82 -7.54 -0.75
N GLY A 44 -11.26 -7.43 0.50
CA GLY A 44 -10.51 -6.77 1.59
C GLY A 44 -9.18 -7.46 1.87
N MET A 45 -9.17 -8.79 1.99
CA MET A 45 -7.94 -9.56 2.18
C MET A 45 -7.01 -9.51 0.96
N GLY A 46 -7.57 -9.58 -0.25
CA GLY A 46 -6.82 -9.49 -1.50
C GLY A 46 -6.14 -8.15 -1.66
N LEU A 47 -6.86 -7.06 -1.42
CA LEU A 47 -6.33 -5.70 -1.49
C LEU A 47 -5.25 -5.44 -0.43
N GLY A 48 -5.45 -5.93 0.80
CA GLY A 48 -4.44 -5.86 1.86
C GLY A 48 -3.16 -6.62 1.51
N ARG A 49 -3.25 -7.79 0.87
CA ARG A 49 -2.08 -8.54 0.37
C ARG A 49 -1.36 -7.81 -0.77
N LEU A 50 -2.10 -7.27 -1.73
CA LEU A 50 -1.54 -6.49 -2.83
C LEU A 50 -0.81 -5.25 -2.31
N PHE A 51 -1.41 -4.55 -1.36
CA PHE A 51 -0.79 -3.37 -0.75
C PHE A 51 0.50 -3.71 0.00
N ARG A 52 0.51 -4.80 0.79
CA ARG A 52 1.74 -5.30 1.45
C ARG A 52 2.80 -5.72 0.45
N ALA A 53 2.43 -6.41 -0.62
CA ALA A 53 3.36 -6.83 -1.65
C ALA A 53 3.97 -5.63 -2.41
N GLN A 54 3.23 -4.55 -2.57
CA GLN A 54 3.72 -3.32 -3.19
C GLN A 54 4.69 -2.53 -2.30
N LEU A 55 4.53 -2.60 -0.98
CA LEU A 55 5.41 -1.91 -0.01
C LEU A 55 6.60 -2.76 0.44
N GLY A 56 6.59 -4.05 0.16
CA GLY A 56 7.43 -5.07 0.79
C GLY A 56 8.95 -4.92 0.66
N ASP A 57 9.43 -4.03 -0.21
CA ASP A 57 10.87 -3.83 -0.43
C ASP A 57 11.39 -2.49 0.13
N MET A 58 10.50 -1.61 0.56
CA MET A 58 10.92 -0.40 1.28
C MET A 58 11.20 -0.77 2.75
N SER A 59 12.23 -0.18 3.33
CA SER A 59 12.40 -0.24 4.78
C SER A 59 11.07 0.16 5.44
N THR A 60 10.53 -0.70 6.28
CA THR A 60 9.24 -0.49 6.95
C THR A 60 9.21 0.79 7.78
N ASN A 61 10.39 1.31 8.14
CA ASN A 61 10.58 2.53 8.92
C ASN A 61 11.24 3.64 8.09
N THR A 62 10.75 3.85 6.86
CA THR A 62 11.23 4.96 6.01
C THR A 62 10.50 6.26 6.35
N LEU A 63 11.27 7.31 6.58
CA LEU A 63 10.81 8.66 6.82
C LEU A 63 11.38 9.60 5.75
N LEU A 64 10.52 10.41 5.16
CA LEU A 64 10.88 11.46 4.22
C LEU A 64 10.55 12.81 4.81
N ILE A 65 11.52 13.71 4.82
CA ILE A 65 11.38 15.08 5.34
C ILE A 65 11.68 16.06 4.20
N GLN A 66 10.75 16.95 3.92
CA GLN A 66 10.90 18.02 2.94
C GLN A 66 10.65 19.36 3.60
N PRO A 67 11.54 20.36 3.45
CA PRO A 67 11.32 21.70 3.93
C PRO A 67 10.04 22.32 3.38
N SER A 68 9.33 23.03 4.21
CA SER A 68 8.13 23.78 3.83
C SER A 68 8.18 25.17 4.45
N GLN A 69 7.13 25.93 4.34
CA GLN A 69 7.05 27.27 4.88
C GLN A 69 6.77 27.23 6.39
N THR A 70 7.55 27.97 7.20
CA THR A 70 7.31 28.06 8.64
C THR A 70 5.98 28.76 8.95
N SER A 71 5.26 28.30 9.96
CA SER A 71 3.99 28.91 10.37
C SER A 71 4.10 29.70 11.67
N LEU A 72 5.13 29.45 12.47
CA LEU A 72 5.36 30.10 13.76
C LEU A 72 6.63 30.95 13.74
N PRO A 73 6.64 32.15 14.41
CA PRO A 73 7.86 32.91 14.65
C PRO A 73 8.69 32.22 15.73
N TYR A 74 10.01 32.19 15.59
CA TYR A 74 10.88 31.56 16.58
C TYR A 74 12.26 32.22 16.65
N LYS A 75 12.74 32.52 17.87
CA LYS A 75 14.07 33.08 18.13
C LYS A 75 14.44 34.25 17.19
N GLY A 76 13.51 35.20 16.99
CA GLY A 76 13.73 36.37 16.15
C GLY A 76 13.49 36.12 14.64
N MET A 77 13.21 34.90 14.24
CA MET A 77 12.87 34.60 12.85
C MET A 77 11.36 34.77 12.60
N PRO A 78 10.96 35.38 11.46
CA PRO A 78 9.56 35.60 11.14
C PRO A 78 8.85 34.29 10.75
N LYS A 79 7.52 34.28 10.90
CA LYS A 79 6.66 33.27 10.28
C LYS A 79 6.67 33.38 8.74
N ASN A 80 6.19 32.34 8.05
CA ASN A 80 6.10 32.26 6.59
C ASN A 80 7.46 32.34 5.88
N ARG A 81 8.51 31.91 6.53
CA ARG A 81 9.86 31.83 5.98
C ARG A 81 10.05 30.52 5.25
N TRP A 82 10.58 30.58 4.01
CA TRP A 82 11.13 29.41 3.34
C TRP A 82 12.53 29.10 3.86
N TRP A 83 12.81 27.85 4.11
CA TRP A 83 14.12 27.39 4.54
C TRP A 83 14.56 26.19 3.69
N ARG A 84 15.81 25.83 3.75
CA ARG A 84 16.39 24.74 2.95
C ARG A 84 17.28 23.89 3.84
N MET A 85 17.21 22.58 3.63
CA MET A 85 18.17 21.64 4.20
C MET A 85 19.44 21.62 3.36
N ASN A 86 20.52 21.15 3.96
CA ASN A 86 21.82 20.99 3.35
C ASN A 86 22.45 19.64 3.70
N ASN A 87 23.62 19.33 3.11
CA ASN A 87 24.31 18.06 3.36
C ASN A 87 24.70 17.87 4.83
N ASP A 88 24.95 18.96 5.58
CA ASP A 88 25.27 18.87 7.01
C ASP A 88 24.06 18.39 7.83
N ASP A 89 22.83 18.65 7.37
CA ASP A 89 21.63 18.11 8.02
C ASP A 89 21.57 16.60 7.88
N VAL A 90 22.02 16.06 6.72
CA VAL A 90 22.12 14.61 6.52
C VAL A 90 23.10 14.00 7.51
N GLU A 91 24.29 14.61 7.67
CA GLU A 91 25.31 14.11 8.60
C GLU A 91 24.86 14.19 10.06
N ASN A 92 24.20 15.28 10.46
CA ASN A 92 23.65 15.43 11.79
C ASN A 92 22.58 14.36 12.10
N VAL A 93 21.69 14.07 11.13
CA VAL A 93 20.66 13.04 11.28
C VAL A 93 21.27 11.64 11.27
N ARG A 94 22.29 11.40 10.44
CA ARG A 94 23.02 10.12 10.40
C ARG A 94 23.67 9.77 11.74
N GLY A 95 24.05 10.78 12.53
CA GLY A 95 24.63 10.63 13.88
C GLY A 95 23.63 10.23 14.96
N LEU A 96 22.33 10.20 14.68
CA LEU A 96 21.30 9.80 15.66
C LEU A 96 21.26 8.31 15.86
N LYS A 97 21.04 7.87 17.09
CA LYS A 97 20.96 6.43 17.46
C LYS A 97 19.72 5.74 16.88
N GLU A 98 18.66 6.51 16.59
CA GLU A 98 17.39 6.05 16.03
C GLU A 98 17.47 5.80 14.52
N VAL A 99 18.52 6.33 13.86
CA VAL A 99 18.70 6.32 12.42
C VAL A 99 19.67 5.22 12.01
N GLN A 100 19.31 4.46 10.98
CA GLN A 100 20.17 3.44 10.39
C GLN A 100 20.87 3.98 9.14
N TYR A 101 20.11 4.63 8.23
CA TYR A 101 20.63 5.24 7.01
C TYR A 101 19.97 6.61 6.81
N ALA A 102 20.73 7.55 6.25
CA ALA A 102 20.23 8.86 5.87
C ALA A 102 20.84 9.30 4.53
N SER A 103 20.02 9.81 3.65
CA SER A 103 20.43 10.29 2.32
C SER A 103 19.73 11.58 1.95
N GLY A 104 20.49 12.56 1.50
CA GLY A 104 19.96 13.72 0.82
C GLY A 104 19.45 13.37 -0.58
N VAL A 105 18.39 14.03 -1.00
CA VAL A 105 17.85 13.97 -2.35
C VAL A 105 17.89 15.36 -2.97
N TYR A 106 18.47 15.45 -4.17
CA TYR A 106 18.53 16.66 -4.94
C TYR A 106 17.75 16.50 -6.25
N TRP A 107 16.82 17.39 -6.52
CA TRP A 107 16.04 17.39 -7.75
C TRP A 107 16.72 18.28 -8.78
N GLY A 108 17.31 17.68 -9.80
CA GLY A 108 17.99 18.39 -10.89
C GLY A 108 17.06 18.90 -12.00
N GLY A 109 15.73 18.59 -11.88
CA GLY A 109 14.74 18.99 -12.87
C GLY A 109 14.75 18.13 -14.14
N GLU A 110 14.13 18.67 -15.19
CA GLU A 110 14.14 18.04 -16.52
C GLU A 110 15.47 18.29 -17.23
N ILE A 111 15.94 17.26 -17.91
CA ILE A 111 17.20 17.23 -18.64
C ILE A 111 17.04 16.64 -20.02
N HIS A 112 17.81 17.15 -20.98
CA HIS A 112 17.96 16.57 -22.29
C HIS A 112 19.11 15.58 -22.30
N CYS A 113 18.81 14.31 -22.62
CA CYS A 113 19.86 13.31 -22.84
C CYS A 113 19.98 12.97 -24.31
N SER A 114 21.22 12.72 -24.74
CA SER A 114 21.48 12.25 -26.11
C SER A 114 22.60 11.23 -26.17
N TYR A 115 22.43 10.28 -27.07
CA TYR A 115 23.45 9.31 -27.47
C TYR A 115 23.39 9.11 -28.97
N ASN A 116 24.49 9.43 -29.67
CA ASN A 116 24.52 9.52 -31.13
C ASN A 116 23.39 10.45 -31.64
N GLU A 117 22.56 9.96 -32.56
CA GLU A 117 21.45 10.72 -33.16
C GLU A 117 20.17 10.71 -32.28
N ARG A 118 20.12 9.89 -31.23
CA ARG A 118 18.95 9.72 -30.37
C ARG A 118 18.93 10.72 -29.23
N LYS A 119 17.77 11.26 -28.96
CA LYS A 119 17.55 12.29 -27.92
C LYS A 119 16.27 11.99 -27.15
N GLY A 120 16.21 12.44 -25.92
CA GLY A 120 15.00 12.35 -25.10
C GLY A 120 15.09 13.24 -23.87
N ASP A 121 13.92 13.52 -23.28
CA ASP A 121 13.77 14.32 -22.09
C ASP A 121 13.47 13.42 -20.91
N TYR A 122 14.23 13.62 -19.83
CA TYR A 122 14.21 12.78 -18.64
C TYR A 122 14.38 13.64 -17.39
N SER A 123 14.22 13.06 -16.22
CA SER A 123 14.44 13.73 -14.94
C SER A 123 15.81 13.40 -14.39
N LEU A 124 16.51 14.40 -13.82
CA LEU A 124 17.74 14.17 -13.07
C LEU A 124 17.47 14.15 -11.57
N MET A 125 18.02 13.15 -10.91
CA MET A 125 18.04 13.04 -9.46
C MET A 125 19.47 12.89 -8.96
N GLY A 126 19.81 13.63 -7.91
CA GLY A 126 21.05 13.47 -7.18
C GLY A 126 20.79 12.66 -5.91
N TYR A 127 21.48 11.54 -5.73
CA TYR A 127 21.38 10.70 -4.54
C TYR A 127 22.74 10.50 -3.86
N MET A 128 22.70 10.21 -2.55
CA MET A 128 23.83 9.63 -1.83
C MET A 128 23.77 8.09 -1.93
N PRO A 129 24.89 7.38 -1.71
CA PRO A 129 24.95 5.91 -1.78
C PRO A 129 23.92 5.22 -0.88
N ASP A 130 23.70 5.72 0.34
CA ASP A 130 22.75 5.18 1.31
C ASP A 130 21.30 5.16 0.82
N TYR A 131 20.97 5.95 -0.21
CA TYR A 131 19.61 5.97 -0.77
C TYR A 131 19.16 4.60 -1.25
N GLN A 132 20.10 3.77 -1.75
CA GLN A 132 19.81 2.41 -2.20
C GLN A 132 19.39 1.48 -1.05
N GLN A 133 19.82 1.78 0.20
CA GLN A 133 19.41 1.03 1.39
C GLN A 133 18.04 1.50 1.92
N ILE A 134 17.71 2.77 1.70
CA ILE A 134 16.45 3.38 2.16
C ILE A 134 15.30 3.04 1.20
N ASN A 135 15.55 3.18 -0.09
CA ASN A 135 14.58 2.93 -1.16
C ASN A 135 15.25 2.10 -2.28
N PRO A 136 15.32 0.77 -2.11
CA PRO A 136 16.01 -0.12 -3.03
C PRO A 136 15.44 -0.03 -4.44
N GLN A 137 16.33 0.11 -5.43
CA GLN A 137 16.00 -0.01 -6.84
C GLN A 137 16.66 -1.29 -7.38
N LYS A 138 15.96 -2.02 -8.24
CA LYS A 138 16.53 -3.20 -8.85
C LYS A 138 17.56 -2.81 -9.89
N ILE A 139 18.85 -3.03 -9.62
CA ILE A 139 19.92 -2.86 -10.61
C ILE A 139 19.91 -4.07 -11.54
N ILE A 140 19.73 -3.81 -12.83
CA ILE A 140 19.68 -4.83 -13.89
C ILE A 140 21.06 -5.09 -14.43
N TYR A 141 21.82 -4.01 -14.68
CA TYR A 141 23.19 -4.05 -15.19
C TYR A 141 24.05 -3.09 -14.37
N GLY A 142 25.30 -3.45 -14.16
CA GLY A 142 26.28 -2.61 -13.48
C GLY A 142 26.05 -2.46 -11.98
N ARG A 143 26.21 -1.24 -11.47
CA ARG A 143 26.11 -0.90 -10.04
C ARG A 143 25.43 0.44 -9.78
N PHE A 144 25.06 0.67 -8.53
CA PHE A 144 24.61 1.98 -8.06
C PHE A 144 25.82 2.88 -7.71
N ILE A 145 25.54 4.15 -7.42
CA ILE A 145 26.53 5.15 -6.97
C ILE A 145 27.15 4.70 -5.65
N ASN A 146 28.45 4.96 -5.50
CA ASN A 146 29.19 4.65 -4.27
C ASN A 146 29.93 5.89 -3.72
N ASP A 147 30.57 5.74 -2.54
CA ASP A 147 31.27 6.84 -1.86
C ASP A 147 32.44 7.40 -2.66
N VAL A 148 33.12 6.55 -3.47
CA VAL A 148 34.21 7.01 -4.34
C VAL A 148 33.69 7.93 -5.43
N ASP A 149 32.53 7.62 -6.01
CA ASP A 149 31.89 8.45 -7.03
C ASP A 149 31.50 9.82 -6.44
N MET A 150 31.02 9.81 -5.18
CA MET A 150 30.69 11.02 -4.42
C MET A 150 31.91 11.89 -4.11
N ALA A 151 32.94 11.29 -3.51
CA ALA A 151 34.15 11.99 -3.07
C ALA A 151 34.92 12.60 -4.25
N GLN A 152 35.05 11.85 -5.33
CA GLN A 152 35.75 12.29 -6.53
C GLN A 152 34.87 13.08 -7.51
N LYS A 153 33.57 13.29 -7.20
CA LYS A 153 32.60 13.96 -8.07
C LYS A 153 32.62 13.42 -9.48
N ARG A 154 32.68 12.08 -9.61
CA ARG A 154 32.79 11.40 -10.91
C ARG A 154 31.57 11.72 -11.77
N LYS A 155 31.80 12.01 -13.05
CA LYS A 155 30.73 12.18 -14.04
C LYS A 155 30.16 10.83 -14.47
N VAL A 156 29.52 10.15 -13.53
CA VAL A 156 28.87 8.85 -13.73
C VAL A 156 27.37 8.97 -13.49
N CYS A 157 26.60 8.08 -14.12
CA CYS A 157 25.15 8.03 -13.89
C CYS A 157 24.61 6.61 -13.93
N VAL A 158 23.49 6.40 -13.24
CA VAL A 158 22.64 5.23 -13.36
C VAL A 158 21.38 5.67 -14.11
N ILE A 159 20.97 4.93 -15.12
CA ILE A 159 19.83 5.26 -15.97
C ILE A 159 18.66 4.30 -15.73
N GLY A 160 17.45 4.79 -15.91
CA GLY A 160 16.25 3.95 -15.89
C GLY A 160 16.07 3.13 -17.18
N THR A 161 15.31 2.04 -17.09
CA THR A 161 15.08 1.13 -18.24
C THR A 161 14.40 1.78 -19.42
N GLN A 162 13.59 2.83 -19.24
CA GLN A 162 12.99 3.53 -20.36
C GLN A 162 14.06 4.31 -21.14
N ILE A 163 15.02 4.94 -20.44
CA ILE A 163 16.15 5.64 -21.06
C ILE A 163 17.03 4.66 -21.87
N GLN A 164 17.26 3.46 -21.32
CA GLN A 164 17.96 2.40 -22.04
C GLN A 164 17.25 2.06 -23.35
N LYS A 165 15.95 1.83 -23.33
CA LYS A 165 15.15 1.50 -24.52
C LYS A 165 15.15 2.62 -25.56
N ASP A 166 15.04 3.86 -25.11
CA ASP A 166 14.93 5.02 -25.99
C ASP A 166 16.27 5.37 -26.67
N LEU A 167 17.37 5.38 -25.90
CA LEU A 167 18.69 5.81 -26.40
C LEU A 167 19.54 4.66 -26.95
N PHE A 168 19.34 3.42 -26.44
CA PHE A 168 20.16 2.24 -26.79
C PHE A 168 19.31 1.05 -27.28
N PRO A 169 18.44 1.21 -28.29
CA PRO A 169 17.62 0.11 -28.77
C PRO A 169 18.48 -1.03 -29.31
N GLY A 170 18.15 -2.24 -28.91
CA GLY A 170 18.91 -3.44 -29.31
C GLY A 170 20.18 -3.68 -28.50
N MET A 171 20.56 -2.77 -27.59
CA MET A 171 21.69 -2.97 -26.66
C MET A 171 21.17 -3.40 -25.29
N GLU A 172 21.53 -4.61 -24.87
CA GLU A 172 21.10 -5.14 -23.58
C GLU A 172 21.81 -4.45 -22.42
N ASP A 173 23.11 -4.23 -22.53
CA ASP A 173 23.91 -3.59 -21.48
C ASP A 173 24.64 -2.33 -21.99
N PRO A 174 24.15 -1.12 -21.66
CA PRO A 174 24.80 0.14 -22.01
C PRO A 174 25.85 0.60 -21.00
N THR A 175 26.24 -0.20 -20.00
CA THR A 175 27.26 0.20 -19.02
C THR A 175 28.58 0.50 -19.70
N GLY A 176 29.31 1.52 -19.21
CA GLY A 176 30.54 2.00 -19.83
C GLY A 176 30.33 2.95 -21.01
N LYS A 177 29.10 3.06 -21.57
CA LYS A 177 28.83 4.06 -22.63
C LYS A 177 28.69 5.45 -22.02
N VAL A 178 29.00 6.46 -22.87
CA VAL A 178 28.95 7.87 -22.48
C VAL A 178 27.72 8.51 -23.09
N ILE A 179 26.86 9.09 -22.27
CA ILE A 179 25.70 9.89 -22.69
C ILE A 179 25.98 11.38 -22.47
N LYS A 180 25.42 12.21 -23.32
CA LYS A 180 25.38 13.65 -23.09
C LYS A 180 24.11 13.99 -22.31
N VAL A 181 24.28 14.63 -21.16
CA VAL A 181 23.21 15.12 -20.29
C VAL A 181 23.33 16.64 -20.28
N ASN A 182 22.40 17.34 -20.94
CA ASN A 182 22.51 18.77 -21.22
C ASN A 182 23.88 19.11 -21.85
N ASN A 183 24.72 19.86 -21.13
CA ASN A 183 26.04 20.27 -21.61
C ASN A 183 27.21 19.44 -21.06
N SER A 184 26.92 18.31 -20.38
CA SER A 184 27.94 17.47 -19.74
C SER A 184 27.86 16.03 -20.22
N TYR A 185 29.00 15.34 -20.19
CA TYR A 185 29.09 13.92 -20.53
C TYR A 185 29.16 13.06 -19.27
N PHE A 186 28.39 11.99 -19.25
CA PHE A 186 28.31 11.03 -18.13
C PHE A 186 28.56 9.62 -18.63
N THR A 187 29.35 8.87 -17.87
CA THR A 187 29.51 7.44 -18.10
C THR A 187 28.40 6.68 -17.39
N ILE A 188 27.69 5.82 -18.09
CA ILE A 188 26.68 4.94 -17.51
C ILE A 188 27.39 3.86 -16.70
N ILE A 189 27.09 3.77 -15.39
CA ILE A 189 27.64 2.76 -14.49
C ILE A 189 26.61 1.70 -14.09
N GLY A 190 25.35 1.92 -14.43
CA GLY A 190 24.30 0.94 -14.16
C GLY A 190 22.98 1.31 -14.82
N VAL A 191 22.12 0.29 -14.90
CA VAL A 191 20.74 0.40 -15.35
C VAL A 191 19.82 -0.06 -14.23
N MET A 192 18.85 0.77 -13.86
CA MET A 192 17.93 0.49 -12.80
C MET A 192 16.48 0.37 -13.30
N ARG A 193 15.72 -0.45 -12.58
CA ARG A 193 14.28 -0.57 -12.74
C ARG A 193 13.62 -0.39 -11.38
N ARG A 194 12.41 0.09 -11.37
CA ARG A 194 11.59 0.11 -10.16
C ARG A 194 11.46 -1.31 -9.59
N GLN A 195 11.74 -1.47 -8.31
CA GLN A 195 11.61 -2.75 -7.63
C GLN A 195 10.18 -2.96 -7.15
N SER A 196 9.54 -1.91 -6.65
CA SER A 196 8.16 -1.93 -6.16
C SER A 196 7.30 -0.88 -6.86
N THR A 197 6.01 -1.15 -7.02
CA THR A 197 5.03 -0.20 -7.57
C THR A 197 4.60 0.86 -6.54
N ALA A 198 4.95 0.66 -5.27
CA ALA A 198 4.67 1.60 -4.20
C ALA A 198 5.54 2.84 -4.32
N MET A 199 4.97 3.95 -3.98
CA MET A 199 5.52 5.29 -3.81
C MET A 199 6.93 5.54 -4.34
N SER A 200 7.01 5.95 -5.58
CA SER A 200 8.20 6.60 -6.09
C SER A 200 7.87 8.06 -6.37
N PHE A 201 8.66 8.96 -5.80
CA PHE A 201 8.54 10.42 -6.04
C PHE A 201 8.99 10.81 -7.45
N SER A 202 9.54 9.86 -8.20
CA SER A 202 9.93 10.05 -9.59
C SER A 202 9.57 8.82 -10.42
N ASN A 203 9.43 9.00 -11.71
CA ASN A 203 9.35 7.89 -12.64
C ASN A 203 10.76 7.29 -12.81
N VAL A 204 11.12 6.33 -11.93
CA VAL A 204 12.45 5.69 -11.90
C VAL A 204 12.92 5.25 -13.28
N GLU A 205 12.02 4.77 -14.12
CA GLU A 205 12.36 4.28 -15.47
C GLU A 205 12.77 5.40 -16.43
N ARG A 206 12.34 6.63 -16.16
CA ARG A 206 12.68 7.84 -16.91
C ARG A 206 13.63 8.77 -16.14
N THR A 207 14.35 8.25 -15.16
CA THR A 207 15.24 9.05 -14.31
C THR A 207 16.70 8.71 -14.56
N VAL A 208 17.51 9.75 -14.67
CA VAL A 208 18.97 9.68 -14.59
C VAL A 208 19.37 9.99 -13.16
N VAL A 209 20.10 9.10 -12.52
CA VAL A 209 20.63 9.29 -11.17
C VAL A 209 22.11 9.60 -11.24
N ALA A 210 22.53 10.69 -10.63
CA ALA A 210 23.93 11.10 -10.52
C ALA A 210 24.33 11.22 -9.03
N PRO A 211 25.63 11.21 -8.69
CA PRO A 211 26.11 11.57 -7.37
C PRO A 211 25.57 12.94 -6.97
N ILE A 212 25.00 13.08 -5.75
CA ILE A 212 24.38 14.34 -5.32
C ILE A 212 25.35 15.51 -5.38
N SER A 213 26.61 15.29 -4.99
CA SER A 213 27.66 16.29 -5.03
C SER A 213 27.90 16.86 -6.44
N LEU A 214 27.78 16.03 -7.47
CA LEU A 214 27.90 16.43 -8.86
C LEU A 214 26.63 17.17 -9.33
N ALA A 215 25.44 16.65 -8.99
CA ALA A 215 24.17 17.29 -9.34
C ALA A 215 24.07 18.71 -8.73
N GLN A 216 24.42 18.86 -7.46
CA GLN A 216 24.48 20.16 -6.77
C GLN A 216 25.44 21.14 -7.45
N GLN A 217 26.62 20.67 -7.85
CA GLN A 217 27.60 21.49 -8.54
C GLN A 217 27.12 21.95 -9.92
N MET A 218 26.49 21.05 -10.70
CA MET A 218 26.04 21.35 -12.06
C MET A 218 24.89 22.35 -12.12
N TYR A 219 23.99 22.31 -11.13
CA TYR A 219 22.78 23.12 -11.11
C TYR A 219 22.83 24.28 -10.11
N GLY A 220 24.03 24.61 -9.61
CA GLY A 220 24.22 25.76 -8.71
C GLY A 220 23.54 25.60 -7.34
N GLY A 221 23.24 24.36 -6.95
CA GLY A 221 22.56 24.04 -5.68
C GLY A 221 23.46 24.23 -4.44
N GLY A 222 24.76 24.46 -4.63
CA GLY A 222 25.71 24.58 -3.52
C GLY A 222 25.74 23.31 -2.67
N ASN A 223 25.32 23.44 -1.41
CA ASN A 223 25.22 22.35 -0.44
C ASN A 223 23.76 21.97 -0.13
N SER A 224 22.78 22.52 -0.86
CA SER A 224 21.37 22.35 -0.56
C SER A 224 20.83 20.98 -1.01
N ILE A 225 19.89 20.44 -0.23
CA ILE A 225 19.08 19.26 -0.59
C ILE A 225 17.60 19.64 -0.57
N HIS A 226 16.82 18.97 -1.39
CA HIS A 226 15.38 19.23 -1.50
C HIS A 226 14.57 18.35 -0.56
N MET A 227 15.08 17.16 -0.26
CA MET A 227 14.42 16.20 0.63
C MET A 227 15.48 15.36 1.33
N LEU A 228 15.18 14.96 2.55
CA LEU A 228 15.96 14.03 3.34
C LEU A 228 15.20 12.71 3.44
N ALA A 229 15.80 11.64 2.97
CA ALA A 229 15.30 10.27 3.09
C ALA A 229 16.05 9.58 4.23
N ILE A 230 15.33 8.91 5.11
CA ILE A 230 15.83 8.30 6.33
C ILE A 230 15.27 6.89 6.43
N ALA A 231 16.09 5.91 6.78
CA ALA A 231 15.65 4.64 7.31
C ALA A 231 15.92 4.64 8.82
N GLY A 232 14.87 4.56 9.62
CA GLY A 232 14.97 4.34 11.05
C GLY A 232 15.35 2.89 11.33
N ARG A 233 15.86 2.62 12.54
CA ARG A 233 16.12 1.25 12.99
C ARG A 233 14.82 0.49 13.16
N GLU A 234 14.85 -0.81 12.96
CA GLU A 234 13.66 -1.68 13.02
C GLU A 234 13.02 -1.72 14.42
N ASP A 235 13.83 -1.54 15.48
CA ASP A 235 13.42 -1.55 16.88
C ASP A 235 12.86 -0.21 17.38
N THR A 236 12.91 0.84 16.54
CA THR A 236 12.51 2.21 16.92
C THR A 236 11.21 2.60 16.23
N PRO A 237 10.19 3.06 16.97
CA PRO A 237 8.94 3.54 16.36
C PRO A 237 9.17 4.73 15.42
N SER A 238 8.50 4.76 14.27
CA SER A 238 8.64 5.83 13.26
C SER A 238 8.42 7.23 13.82
N LYS A 239 7.53 7.38 14.78
CA LYS A 239 7.25 8.65 15.46
C LYS A 239 8.43 9.16 16.29
N GLU A 240 9.17 8.25 16.91
CA GLU A 240 10.38 8.57 17.67
C GLU A 240 11.50 9.02 16.73
N VAL A 241 11.71 8.29 15.62
CA VAL A 241 12.65 8.68 14.56
C VAL A 241 12.32 10.06 14.01
N GLU A 242 11.04 10.34 13.71
CA GLU A 242 10.59 11.64 13.21
C GLU A 242 10.89 12.75 14.20
N THR A 243 10.55 12.55 15.49
CA THR A 243 10.75 13.53 16.54
C THR A 243 12.24 13.84 16.75
N ALA A 244 13.09 12.81 16.78
CA ALA A 244 14.53 12.96 16.91
C ALA A 244 15.12 13.72 15.72
N CYS A 245 14.77 13.36 14.49
CA CYS A 245 15.24 14.04 13.29
C CYS A 245 14.79 15.51 13.23
N LYS A 246 13.50 15.76 13.48
CA LYS A 246 12.96 17.13 13.52
C LYS A 246 13.65 17.99 14.57
N SER A 247 13.90 17.46 15.76
CA SER A 247 14.53 18.22 16.85
C SER A 247 15.91 18.77 16.45
N VAL A 248 16.74 17.95 15.82
CA VAL A 248 18.07 18.33 15.36
C VAL A 248 18.00 19.34 14.19
N ILE A 249 17.16 19.05 13.21
CA ILE A 249 17.01 19.92 12.02
C ILE A 249 16.42 21.26 12.42
N PHE A 250 15.35 21.30 13.20
CA PHE A 250 14.67 22.53 13.61
C PHE A 250 15.53 23.39 14.51
N ALA A 251 16.29 22.79 15.43
CA ALA A 251 17.23 23.52 16.27
C ALA A 251 18.29 24.27 15.42
N LYS A 252 18.87 23.62 14.43
CA LYS A 252 19.88 24.18 13.52
C LYS A 252 19.32 25.31 12.67
N HIS A 253 18.09 25.17 12.18
CA HIS A 253 17.46 26.15 11.28
C HIS A 253 16.63 27.21 11.99
N LEU A 254 16.68 27.28 13.32
CA LEU A 254 15.92 28.22 14.17
C LEU A 254 14.41 28.16 13.83
N ILE A 255 13.85 26.95 13.88
CA ILE A 255 12.44 26.67 13.68
C ILE A 255 11.85 26.23 15.01
N SER A 256 10.61 26.66 15.30
CA SER A 256 9.91 26.22 16.50
C SER A 256 9.69 24.70 16.49
N PRO A 257 9.98 23.98 17.59
CA PRO A 257 9.67 22.56 17.71
C PRO A 257 8.19 22.24 17.48
N ASP A 258 7.30 23.19 17.79
CA ASP A 258 5.85 23.05 17.66
C ASP A 258 5.32 23.42 16.26
N ASP A 259 6.20 23.78 15.32
CA ASP A 259 5.80 24.17 13.96
C ASP A 259 5.66 22.94 13.05
N GLU A 260 4.50 22.28 13.12
CA GLU A 260 4.21 21.10 12.30
C GLU A 260 4.19 21.38 10.78
N LYS A 261 3.97 22.65 10.38
CA LYS A 261 3.90 23.04 8.96
C LYS A 261 5.26 23.36 8.36
N ALA A 262 6.29 23.58 9.18
CA ALA A 262 7.62 23.93 8.71
C ALA A 262 8.30 22.85 7.87
N ALA A 263 7.92 21.59 8.05
CA ALA A 263 8.39 20.49 7.24
C ALA A 263 7.25 19.53 6.91
N TRP A 264 7.16 19.12 5.66
CA TRP A 264 6.33 18.00 5.28
C TRP A 264 7.06 16.70 5.61
N CYS A 265 6.41 15.86 6.40
CA CYS A 265 6.95 14.56 6.79
C CYS A 265 6.02 13.45 6.31
N MET A 266 6.62 12.41 5.77
CA MET A 266 5.90 11.21 5.39
C MET A 266 6.63 9.99 5.94
N ALA A 267 6.02 9.34 6.93
CA ALA A 267 6.47 8.06 7.44
C ALA A 267 5.71 6.93 6.71
N THR A 268 6.45 6.01 6.09
CA THR A 268 5.84 4.87 5.37
C THR A 268 5.00 4.01 6.31
N ALA A 269 5.44 3.81 7.56
CA ALA A 269 4.71 3.05 8.57
C ALA A 269 3.35 3.70 8.90
N GLU A 270 3.29 5.01 9.15
CA GLU A 270 2.04 5.70 9.46
C GLU A 270 1.03 5.62 8.30
N MET A 271 1.52 5.71 7.09
CA MET A 271 0.68 5.55 5.91
C MET A 271 0.14 4.13 5.79
N PHE A 272 0.99 3.14 6.07
CA PHE A 272 0.57 1.74 6.12
C PHE A 272 -0.52 1.53 7.18
N ASP A 273 -0.32 2.05 8.39
CA ASP A 273 -1.28 1.92 9.50
C ASP A 273 -2.62 2.60 9.17
N LYS A 274 -2.60 3.79 8.56
CA LYS A 274 -3.83 4.47 8.10
C LYS A 274 -4.59 3.64 7.06
N VAL A 275 -3.90 3.10 6.08
CA VAL A 275 -4.52 2.24 5.06
C VAL A 275 -5.05 0.94 5.68
N MET A 276 -4.29 0.30 6.55
CA MET A 276 -4.73 -0.90 7.26
C MET A 276 -5.93 -0.64 8.17
N SER A 277 -6.00 0.51 8.84
CA SER A 277 -7.16 0.88 9.66
C SER A 277 -8.43 1.07 8.82
N LEU A 278 -8.32 1.60 7.60
CA LEU A 278 -9.44 1.66 6.66
C LEU A 278 -9.93 0.25 6.28
N PHE A 279 -9.02 -0.68 6.00
CA PHE A 279 -9.40 -2.07 5.71
C PHE A 279 -10.06 -2.76 6.90
N TRP A 280 -9.58 -2.50 8.10
CA TRP A 280 -10.23 -2.96 9.33
C TRP A 280 -11.65 -2.40 9.47
N GLY A 281 -11.84 -1.11 9.21
CA GLY A 281 -13.17 -0.47 9.20
C GLY A 281 -14.12 -1.09 8.18
N ILE A 282 -13.66 -1.30 6.96
CA ILE A 282 -14.43 -1.97 5.89
C ILE A 282 -14.78 -3.41 6.30
N GLY A 283 -13.82 -4.16 6.85
CA GLY A 283 -14.02 -5.50 7.36
C GLY A 283 -15.10 -5.54 8.46
N PHE A 284 -15.06 -4.61 9.40
CA PHE A 284 -16.03 -4.50 10.47
C PHE A 284 -17.45 -4.22 9.94
N LEU A 285 -17.59 -3.28 9.01
CA LEU A 285 -18.89 -3.01 8.35
C LEU A 285 -19.40 -4.23 7.59
N THR A 286 -18.51 -4.95 6.91
CA THR A 286 -18.83 -6.19 6.21
C THR A 286 -19.40 -7.25 7.18
N TRP A 287 -18.80 -7.39 8.36
CA TRP A 287 -19.30 -8.29 9.41
C TRP A 287 -20.70 -7.88 9.90
N ILE A 288 -20.96 -6.59 10.12
CA ILE A 288 -22.28 -6.09 10.53
C ILE A 288 -23.34 -6.42 9.47
N VAL A 289 -23.06 -6.09 8.20
CA VAL A 289 -23.97 -6.34 7.09
C VAL A 289 -24.20 -7.85 6.90
N GLY A 290 -23.13 -8.65 6.94
CA GLY A 290 -23.21 -10.10 6.83
C GLY A 290 -24.05 -10.75 7.93
N LEU A 291 -23.83 -10.35 9.18
CA LEU A 291 -24.61 -10.84 10.32
C LEU A 291 -26.08 -10.41 10.20
N GLY A 292 -26.33 -9.15 9.83
CA GLY A 292 -27.70 -8.66 9.60
C GLY A 292 -28.45 -9.43 8.52
N THR A 293 -27.74 -9.75 7.42
CA THR A 293 -28.33 -10.54 6.31
C THR A 293 -28.61 -12.00 6.72
N LEU A 294 -27.69 -12.61 7.49
CA LEU A 294 -27.92 -13.94 8.04
C LEU A 294 -29.13 -13.96 8.98
N LEU A 295 -29.26 -12.98 9.87
CA LEU A 295 -30.42 -12.87 10.74
C LEU A 295 -31.72 -12.68 9.97
N ALA A 296 -31.72 -11.84 8.94
CA ALA A 296 -32.87 -11.69 8.05
C ALA A 296 -33.24 -13.00 7.34
N GLY A 297 -32.24 -13.77 6.90
CA GLY A 297 -32.43 -15.11 6.33
C GLY A 297 -33.07 -16.08 7.33
N ILE A 298 -32.58 -16.11 8.59
CA ILE A 298 -33.12 -16.96 9.65
C ILE A 298 -34.59 -16.59 9.92
N VAL A 299 -34.91 -15.30 10.03
CA VAL A 299 -36.30 -14.85 10.23
C VAL A 299 -37.18 -15.26 9.05
N GLY A 300 -36.68 -15.13 7.82
CA GLY A 300 -37.37 -15.56 6.60
C GLY A 300 -37.72 -17.07 6.62
N VAL A 301 -36.70 -17.92 6.89
CA VAL A 301 -36.90 -19.36 7.00
C VAL A 301 -37.85 -19.73 8.13
N SER A 302 -37.66 -19.12 9.31
CA SER A 302 -38.53 -19.35 10.48
C SER A 302 -40.00 -19.05 10.17
N ASN A 303 -40.25 -17.96 9.48
CA ASN A 303 -41.61 -17.56 9.11
C ASN A 303 -42.26 -18.55 8.11
N ILE A 304 -41.48 -19.09 7.17
CA ILE A 304 -41.96 -20.14 6.25
C ILE A 304 -42.32 -21.41 7.05
N MET A 305 -41.44 -21.80 7.97
CA MET A 305 -41.64 -22.97 8.81
C MET A 305 -42.84 -22.85 9.70
N LEU A 306 -43.10 -21.69 10.29
CA LEU A 306 -44.25 -21.44 11.13
C LEU A 306 -45.57 -21.63 10.36
N VAL A 307 -45.63 -21.23 9.10
CA VAL A 307 -46.77 -21.44 8.23
C VAL A 307 -46.92 -22.94 7.92
N LEU A 308 -45.81 -23.62 7.57
CA LEU A 308 -45.84 -25.06 7.27
C LEU A 308 -46.33 -25.90 8.45
N VAL A 309 -45.83 -25.60 9.65
CA VAL A 309 -46.28 -26.30 10.88
C VAL A 309 -47.76 -26.06 11.15
N LYS A 310 -48.28 -24.84 10.92
CA LYS A 310 -49.70 -24.51 11.05
C LYS A 310 -50.56 -25.29 10.05
N GLU A 311 -50.13 -25.41 8.77
CA GLU A 311 -50.86 -26.16 7.75
C GLU A 311 -50.93 -27.69 8.10
N ARG A 312 -49.88 -28.25 8.75
CA ARG A 312 -49.77 -29.66 9.12
C ARG A 312 -50.17 -29.95 10.58
N THR A 313 -50.80 -28.99 11.30
CA THR A 313 -51.13 -29.15 12.73
C THR A 313 -51.98 -30.41 12.99
N GLN A 314 -52.94 -30.75 12.15
CA GLN A 314 -53.77 -31.95 12.30
C GLN A 314 -52.93 -33.24 12.14
N GLU A 315 -52.08 -33.32 11.17
CA GLU A 315 -51.20 -34.47 10.94
C GLU A 315 -50.23 -34.71 12.08
N ILE A 316 -49.59 -33.62 12.58
CA ILE A 316 -48.71 -33.64 13.75
C ILE A 316 -49.50 -34.10 14.98
N GLY A 317 -50.73 -33.63 15.16
CA GLY A 317 -51.61 -34.03 16.25
C GLY A 317 -51.95 -35.53 16.23
N ILE A 318 -52.28 -36.08 15.04
CA ILE A 318 -52.56 -37.51 14.87
C ILE A 318 -51.32 -38.35 15.21
N ARG A 319 -50.13 -37.99 14.67
CA ARG A 319 -48.90 -38.72 14.97
C ARG A 319 -48.54 -38.67 16.46
N ARG A 320 -48.80 -37.58 17.14
CA ARG A 320 -48.61 -37.47 18.59
C ARG A 320 -49.59 -38.29 19.40
N ALA A 321 -50.85 -38.39 18.95
CA ALA A 321 -51.86 -39.24 19.54
C ALA A 321 -51.56 -40.75 19.39
N LEU A 322 -50.87 -41.11 18.29
CA LEU A 322 -50.37 -42.48 18.04
C LEU A 322 -49.07 -42.81 18.75
N GLY A 323 -48.55 -41.88 19.64
CA GLY A 323 -47.40 -42.15 20.51
C GLY A 323 -46.05 -41.74 19.94
N ALA A 324 -45.99 -40.96 18.84
CA ALA A 324 -44.70 -40.47 18.33
C ALA A 324 -44.03 -39.50 19.31
N PRO A 325 -42.73 -39.68 19.67
CA PRO A 325 -42.04 -38.84 20.59
C PRO A 325 -41.79 -37.44 19.97
N PRO A 326 -41.85 -36.38 20.78
CA PRO A 326 -41.68 -34.98 20.31
C PRO A 326 -40.39 -34.77 19.51
N THR A 327 -39.32 -35.44 19.94
CA THR A 327 -38.00 -35.36 19.27
C THR A 327 -37.99 -35.87 17.84
N ALA A 328 -38.78 -36.90 17.54
CA ALA A 328 -38.91 -37.43 16.17
C ALA A 328 -39.64 -36.44 15.26
N ILE A 329 -40.68 -35.77 15.75
CA ILE A 329 -41.44 -34.77 15.02
C ILE A 329 -40.57 -33.52 14.76
N ILE A 330 -39.87 -33.06 15.79
CA ILE A 330 -38.94 -31.89 15.66
C ILE A 330 -37.81 -32.23 14.67
N SER A 331 -37.19 -33.41 14.79
CA SER A 331 -36.13 -33.85 13.90
C SER A 331 -36.59 -33.89 12.42
N GLN A 332 -37.82 -34.38 12.20
CA GLN A 332 -38.38 -34.39 10.87
C GLN A 332 -38.58 -32.98 10.30
N ILE A 333 -39.20 -32.08 11.09
CA ILE A 333 -39.41 -30.68 10.69
C ILE A 333 -38.06 -29.97 10.43
N LEU A 334 -37.04 -30.19 11.29
CA LEU A 334 -35.73 -29.62 11.10
C LEU A 334 -35.02 -30.16 9.87
N SER A 335 -35.13 -31.46 9.58
CA SER A 335 -34.56 -32.05 8.37
C SER A 335 -35.22 -31.52 7.08
N GLU A 336 -36.54 -31.34 7.11
CA GLU A 336 -37.28 -30.69 6.01
C GLU A 336 -36.82 -29.23 5.83
N SER A 337 -36.61 -28.48 6.94
CA SER A 337 -36.08 -27.13 6.90
C SER A 337 -34.69 -27.05 6.30
N PHE A 338 -33.83 -27.98 6.67
CA PHE A 338 -32.44 -28.01 6.20
C PHE A 338 -32.40 -28.25 4.68
N ILE A 339 -33.21 -29.19 4.17
CA ILE A 339 -33.29 -29.50 2.75
C ILE A 339 -33.94 -28.35 1.95
N LEU A 340 -34.86 -27.58 2.57
CA LEU A 340 -35.48 -26.40 1.95
C LEU A 340 -34.53 -25.22 1.81
N THR A 341 -33.47 -25.16 2.63
CA THR A 341 -32.52 -24.06 2.71
C THR A 341 -31.28 -24.30 1.84
N PHE A 342 -30.93 -25.56 1.59
CA PHE A 342 -29.82 -26.02 0.75
C PHE A 342 -30.29 -26.68 -0.53
#